data_914f6f6dc0f09f6a4a0eb93d75bea202
#
_entry.id   914f6f6dc0f09f6a4a0eb93d75bea202
#
_cell.length_a   1.000
_cell.length_b   1.000
_cell.length_c   1.000
_cell.angle_alpha   90.00
_cell.angle_beta   90.00
_cell.angle_gamma   90.00
#
_symmetry.space_group_name_H-M   'P 1'
#
loop_
_entity.id
_entity.type
_entity.pdbx_description
1 polymer ?
#
loop_
_entity_poly.entity_id
_entity_poly.type
_entity_poly.pdbx_seq_one_letter_code
_entity_poly.pdbx_strand_id
1 'polypeptide(L)'
;MEGDELDAILSSALDRPRSRRCGAPQAFENSEDGLEEFQVASRSYFAQVRDINRRGEMRLIPDVESWATYLGITRKTILNYEKRGEDWQNAIAFYKGIITACKKQLALAGKMPPVLAIFDLTNNSDYVNASEFRLSAEAAPEAKQITAEEWEKVIDAEPEAPKLSDFKLSDDLN
;
A
#
# COMPACT_ATOMS: atom_id res chain seq x y z
N MET A 1 13.45 6.76 17.21
CA MET A 1 13.79 5.38 16.82
C MET A 1 15.17 5.14 17.38
N GLU A 2 15.28 4.27 18.34
CA GLU A 2 16.56 3.92 18.93
C GLU A 2 17.36 3.08 17.93
N GLY A 3 18.71 3.18 17.95
CA GLY A 3 19.58 2.50 16.99
C GLY A 3 19.35 1.00 16.90
N ASP A 4 18.99 0.38 18.03
CA ASP A 4 18.74 -1.06 18.15
C ASP A 4 17.55 -1.55 17.29
N GLU A 5 16.51 -0.72 17.11
CA GLU A 5 15.35 -1.07 16.26
C GLU A 5 15.72 -1.10 14.76
N LEU A 6 16.53 -0.14 14.33
CA LEU A 6 16.98 -0.08 12.95
C LEU A 6 17.94 -1.24 12.64
N ASP A 7 18.85 -1.53 13.55
CA ASP A 7 19.80 -2.65 13.41
C ASP A 7 19.08 -4.00 13.34
N ALA A 8 18.04 -4.21 14.15
CA ALA A 8 17.25 -5.43 14.09
C ALA A 8 16.49 -5.57 12.75
N ILE A 9 15.96 -4.48 12.20
CA ILE A 9 15.31 -4.47 10.87
C ILE A 9 16.35 -4.80 9.78
N LEU A 10 17.52 -4.17 9.83
CA LEU A 10 18.59 -4.40 8.86
C LEU A 10 19.15 -5.82 8.96
N SER A 11 19.38 -6.33 10.18
CA SER A 11 19.84 -7.70 10.39
C SER A 11 18.82 -8.71 9.86
N SER A 12 17.54 -8.53 10.14
CA SER A 12 16.50 -9.43 9.62
C SER A 12 16.46 -9.46 8.07
N ALA A 13 16.84 -8.35 7.42
CA ALA A 13 16.89 -8.24 5.97
C ALA A 13 18.22 -8.75 5.38
N LEU A 14 19.34 -8.62 6.11
CA LEU A 14 20.68 -8.87 5.60
C LEU A 14 21.28 -10.23 6.01
N ASP A 15 20.86 -10.79 7.15
CA ASP A 15 21.42 -12.04 7.70
C ASP A 15 21.04 -13.30 6.91
N ARG A 16 20.36 -13.12 5.81
CA ARG A 16 20.08 -14.23 4.91
C ARG A 16 21.33 -14.60 4.13
N PRO A 17 21.73 -15.88 4.11
CA PRO A 17 22.82 -16.34 3.26
C PRO A 17 22.50 -16.01 1.80
N ARG A 18 23.21 -15.04 1.24
CA ARG A 18 23.16 -14.73 -0.19
C ARG A 18 23.83 -15.85 -0.97
N SER A 19 23.08 -16.88 -1.30
CA SER A 19 23.58 -17.95 -2.17
C SER A 19 23.66 -17.53 -3.65
N ARG A 20 23.37 -16.24 -3.97
CA ARG A 20 23.17 -15.81 -5.35
C ARG A 20 24.31 -14.94 -5.84
N ARG A 21 24.95 -15.43 -6.89
CA ARG A 21 25.89 -14.67 -7.72
C ARG A 21 25.08 -13.69 -8.60
N CYS A 22 25.62 -12.48 -8.82
CA CYS A 22 25.07 -11.54 -9.79
C CYS A 22 25.01 -12.23 -11.18
N GLY A 23 23.85 -12.17 -11.83
CA GLY A 23 23.60 -12.91 -13.07
C GLY A 23 23.12 -14.37 -12.88
N ALA A 24 22.85 -14.77 -11.63
CA ALA A 24 22.31 -16.09 -11.35
C ALA A 24 20.92 -16.30 -11.97
N PRO A 25 20.57 -17.56 -12.32
CA PRO A 25 19.23 -17.93 -12.75
C PRO A 25 18.16 -17.52 -11.74
N GLN A 26 16.90 -17.63 -12.14
CA GLN A 26 15.74 -17.23 -11.37
C GLN A 26 15.83 -17.72 -9.91
N ALA A 27 15.36 -16.87 -9.01
CA ALA A 27 15.43 -17.12 -7.58
C ALA A 27 14.76 -18.42 -7.17
N PHE A 28 13.63 -18.70 -7.80
CA PHE A 28 12.88 -19.93 -7.71
C PHE A 28 12.50 -20.31 -9.12
N GLU A 29 12.75 -21.56 -9.50
CA GLU A 29 12.41 -22.04 -10.83
C GLU A 29 10.89 -22.11 -11.03
N ASN A 30 10.47 -22.07 -12.31
CA ASN A 30 9.05 -22.25 -12.63
C ASN A 30 8.73 -23.73 -12.74
N SER A 31 8.78 -24.40 -11.59
CA SER A 31 8.54 -25.83 -11.41
C SER A 31 7.80 -26.04 -10.10
N GLU A 32 7.31 -27.24 -9.87
CA GLU A 32 6.69 -27.65 -8.61
C GLU A 32 7.68 -27.52 -7.44
N ASP A 33 8.91 -28.03 -7.63
CA ASP A 33 9.98 -27.91 -6.63
C ASP A 33 10.32 -26.44 -6.32
N GLY A 34 10.39 -25.58 -7.33
CA GLY A 34 10.64 -24.16 -7.14
C GLY A 34 9.50 -23.43 -6.41
N LEU A 35 8.27 -23.86 -6.60
CA LEU A 35 7.12 -23.38 -5.84
C LEU A 35 7.20 -23.83 -4.38
N GLU A 36 7.57 -25.09 -4.13
CA GLU A 36 7.74 -25.59 -2.77
C GLU A 36 8.87 -24.84 -2.03
N GLU A 37 10.02 -24.65 -2.68
CA GLU A 37 11.11 -23.85 -2.12
C GLU A 37 10.65 -22.42 -1.77
N PHE A 38 9.89 -21.78 -2.67
CA PHE A 38 9.31 -20.46 -2.43
C PHE A 38 8.38 -20.46 -1.20
N GLN A 39 7.52 -21.47 -1.08
CA GLN A 39 6.60 -21.58 0.05
C GLN A 39 7.34 -21.84 1.38
N VAL A 40 8.37 -22.69 1.37
CA VAL A 40 9.21 -22.96 2.53
C VAL A 40 9.93 -21.69 2.99
N ALA A 41 10.54 -20.97 2.05
CA ALA A 41 11.22 -19.71 2.35
C ALA A 41 10.25 -18.63 2.87
N SER A 42 9.04 -18.56 2.31
CA SER A 42 7.99 -17.65 2.77
C SER A 42 7.52 -17.98 4.20
N ARG A 43 7.28 -19.25 4.50
CA ARG A 43 6.96 -19.67 5.88
C ARG A 43 8.05 -19.32 6.86
N SER A 44 9.31 -19.44 6.46
CA SER A 44 10.46 -19.08 7.29
C SER A 44 10.50 -17.58 7.60
N TYR A 45 10.15 -16.71 6.64
CA TYR A 45 10.01 -15.28 6.87
C TYR A 45 8.98 -14.98 7.97
N PHE A 46 7.77 -15.52 7.86
CA PHE A 46 6.73 -15.28 8.85
C PHE A 46 7.06 -15.89 10.22
N ALA A 47 7.77 -17.01 10.26
CA ALA A 47 8.28 -17.59 11.49
C ALA A 47 9.29 -16.65 12.17
N GLN A 48 10.21 -16.08 11.42
CA GLN A 48 11.18 -15.10 11.93
C GLN A 48 10.48 -13.85 12.47
N VAL A 49 9.54 -13.26 11.72
CA VAL A 49 8.76 -12.09 12.19
C VAL A 49 8.05 -12.42 13.50
N ARG A 50 7.42 -13.59 13.59
CA ARG A 50 6.75 -14.04 14.81
C ARG A 50 7.73 -14.20 15.98
N ASP A 51 8.89 -14.76 15.74
CA ASP A 51 9.86 -15.05 16.79
C ASP A 51 10.50 -13.75 17.32
N ILE A 52 10.79 -12.77 16.45
CA ILE A 52 11.24 -11.43 16.87
C ILE A 52 10.15 -10.76 17.72
N ASN A 53 8.91 -10.79 17.28
CA ASN A 53 7.79 -10.19 18.01
C ASN A 53 7.54 -10.86 19.37
N ARG A 54 7.83 -12.17 19.51
CA ARG A 54 7.70 -12.91 20.78
C ARG A 54 8.78 -12.55 21.78
N ARG A 55 9.98 -12.22 21.34
CA ARG A 55 11.08 -11.78 22.22
C ARG A 55 10.79 -10.44 22.87
N GLY A 56 9.88 -9.63 22.29
CA GLY A 56 9.40 -8.39 22.90
C GLY A 56 10.33 -7.20 22.73
N GLU A 57 11.49 -7.37 22.14
CA GLU A 57 12.48 -6.32 21.92
C GLU A 57 12.03 -5.32 20.84
N MET A 58 11.31 -5.80 19.83
CA MET A 58 10.79 -5.01 18.74
C MET A 58 9.49 -5.62 18.20
N ARG A 59 8.67 -4.78 17.56
CA ARG A 59 7.47 -5.24 16.83
C ARG A 59 7.64 -5.02 15.35
N LEU A 60 7.89 -6.10 14.62
CA LEU A 60 7.91 -6.10 13.17
C LEU A 60 6.51 -6.34 12.62
N ILE A 61 6.10 -5.44 11.74
CA ILE A 61 4.86 -5.61 10.96
C ILE A 61 5.28 -6.18 9.60
N PRO A 62 4.77 -7.36 9.20
CA PRO A 62 5.12 -7.93 7.91
C PRO A 62 4.61 -7.05 6.78
N ASP A 63 5.42 -6.87 5.75
CA ASP A 63 5.07 -6.18 4.52
C ASP A 63 5.64 -6.91 3.30
N VAL A 64 5.18 -6.53 2.10
CA VAL A 64 5.55 -7.20 0.85
C VAL A 64 7.02 -6.94 0.49
N GLU A 65 7.52 -5.76 0.79
CA GLU A 65 8.90 -5.36 0.52
C GLU A 65 9.89 -6.13 1.41
N SER A 66 9.62 -6.21 2.72
CA SER A 66 10.44 -6.99 3.66
C SER A 66 10.41 -8.48 3.33
N TRP A 67 9.22 -9.00 2.98
CA TRP A 67 9.08 -10.38 2.53
C TRP A 67 9.90 -10.65 1.25
N ALA A 68 9.80 -9.78 0.23
CA ALA A 68 10.58 -9.90 -0.99
C ALA A 68 12.09 -9.85 -0.71
N THR A 69 12.53 -8.91 0.13
CA THR A 69 13.93 -8.76 0.54
C THR A 69 14.42 -10.03 1.26
N TYR A 70 13.64 -10.57 2.17
CA TYR A 70 13.96 -11.84 2.84
C TYR A 70 14.10 -12.99 1.86
N LEU A 71 13.26 -13.06 0.82
CA LEU A 71 13.34 -14.05 -0.25
C LEU A 71 14.55 -13.80 -1.21
N GLY A 72 15.26 -12.66 -1.05
CA GLY A 72 16.36 -12.26 -1.93
C GLY A 72 15.91 -11.89 -3.34
N ILE A 73 14.66 -11.41 -3.46
CA ILE A 73 14.05 -10.95 -4.71
C ILE A 73 13.47 -9.55 -4.52
N THR A 74 12.88 -9.00 -5.57
CA THR A 74 12.17 -7.72 -5.50
C THR A 74 10.66 -7.93 -5.51
N ARG A 75 9.90 -6.94 -5.04
CA ARG A 75 8.43 -6.92 -5.17
C ARG A 75 8.01 -7.16 -6.63
N LYS A 76 8.69 -6.55 -7.60
CA LYS A 76 8.43 -6.76 -9.03
C LYS A 76 8.58 -8.23 -9.43
N THR A 77 9.54 -8.94 -8.85
CA THR A 77 9.75 -10.38 -9.10
C THR A 77 8.58 -11.19 -8.56
N ILE A 78 8.03 -10.84 -7.39
CA ILE A 78 6.82 -11.49 -6.84
C ILE A 78 5.65 -11.33 -7.83
N LEU A 79 5.41 -10.11 -8.34
CA LEU A 79 4.36 -9.85 -9.34
C LEU A 79 4.57 -10.63 -10.65
N ASN A 80 5.83 -10.87 -11.04
CA ASN A 80 6.11 -11.71 -12.19
C ASN A 80 5.86 -13.19 -11.90
N TYR A 81 6.08 -13.64 -10.67
CA TYR A 81 5.80 -15.02 -10.26
C TYR A 81 4.29 -15.33 -10.22
N GLU A 82 3.45 -14.36 -9.87
CA GLU A 82 1.99 -14.48 -9.97
C GLU A 82 1.51 -14.85 -11.38
N LYS A 83 2.28 -14.50 -12.41
CA LYS A 83 1.94 -14.77 -13.82
C LYS A 83 2.38 -16.16 -14.30
N ARG A 84 3.04 -16.95 -13.46
CA ARG A 84 3.58 -18.28 -13.84
C ARG A 84 2.53 -19.37 -13.93
N GLY A 85 1.38 -19.19 -13.26
CA GLY A 85 0.28 -20.14 -13.24
C GLY A 85 -0.55 -19.99 -11.98
N GLU A 86 -1.64 -20.75 -11.93
CA GLU A 86 -2.63 -20.68 -10.86
C GLU A 86 -2.03 -21.03 -9.48
N ASP A 87 -1.18 -22.05 -9.41
CA ASP A 87 -0.56 -22.49 -8.15
C ASP A 87 0.35 -21.41 -7.56
N TRP A 88 1.13 -20.73 -8.40
CA TRP A 88 1.96 -19.59 -7.99
C TRP A 88 1.10 -18.41 -7.54
N GLN A 89 0.03 -18.11 -8.29
CA GLN A 89 -0.90 -17.06 -7.95
C GLN A 89 -1.56 -17.31 -6.59
N ASN A 90 -2.06 -18.51 -6.38
CA ASN A 90 -2.71 -18.90 -5.13
C ASN A 90 -1.74 -18.85 -3.94
N ALA A 91 -0.51 -19.34 -4.10
CA ALA A 91 0.50 -19.29 -3.06
C ALA A 91 0.86 -17.85 -2.69
N ILE A 92 1.08 -16.99 -3.67
CA ILE A 92 1.43 -15.59 -3.43
C ILE A 92 0.25 -14.83 -2.81
N ALA A 93 -0.96 -15.04 -3.32
CA ALA A 93 -2.18 -14.45 -2.75
C ALA A 93 -2.38 -14.83 -1.28
N PHE A 94 -2.10 -16.08 -0.92
CA PHE A 94 -2.16 -16.54 0.47
C PHE A 94 -1.21 -15.76 1.39
N TYR A 95 0.05 -15.58 1.00
CA TYR A 95 1.03 -14.83 1.82
C TYR A 95 0.73 -13.33 1.87
N LYS A 96 0.30 -12.73 0.76
CA LYS A 96 -0.20 -11.35 0.74
C LYS A 96 -1.42 -11.20 1.67
N GLY A 97 -2.31 -12.18 1.68
CA GLY A 97 -3.46 -12.23 2.58
C GLY A 97 -3.07 -12.20 4.06
N ILE A 98 -2.01 -12.93 4.46
CA ILE A 98 -1.49 -12.89 5.83
C ILE A 98 -1.00 -11.48 6.18
N ILE A 99 -0.22 -10.85 5.29
CA ILE A 99 0.29 -9.47 5.48
C ILE A 99 -0.88 -8.50 5.66
N THR A 100 -1.84 -8.55 4.75
CA THR A 100 -3.05 -7.71 4.78
C THR A 100 -3.86 -7.90 6.05
N ALA A 101 -4.06 -9.15 6.48
CA ALA A 101 -4.80 -9.46 7.69
C ALA A 101 -4.10 -8.90 8.94
N CYS A 102 -2.77 -9.03 9.05
CA CYS A 102 -2.00 -8.44 10.14
C CYS A 102 -2.16 -6.92 10.21
N LYS A 103 -1.98 -6.22 9.09
CA LYS A 103 -2.11 -4.77 9.01
C LYS A 103 -3.53 -4.29 9.33
N LYS A 104 -4.54 -4.98 8.79
CA LYS A 104 -5.94 -4.69 9.07
C LYS A 104 -6.27 -4.83 10.57
N GLN A 105 -5.79 -5.88 11.22
CA GLN A 105 -6.01 -6.07 12.66
C GLN A 105 -5.32 -4.99 13.49
N LEU A 106 -4.11 -4.55 13.11
CA LEU A 106 -3.41 -3.46 13.77
C LEU A 106 -4.15 -2.12 13.59
N ALA A 107 -4.68 -1.86 12.41
CA ALA A 107 -5.49 -0.67 12.15
C ALA A 107 -6.79 -0.67 12.99
N LEU A 108 -7.52 -1.79 13.03
CA LEU A 108 -8.74 -1.95 13.83
C LEU A 108 -8.46 -1.83 15.34
N ALA A 109 -7.28 -2.26 15.79
CA ALA A 109 -6.86 -2.11 17.19
C ALA A 109 -6.33 -0.69 17.53
N GLY A 110 -6.37 0.25 16.59
CA GLY A 110 -5.84 1.61 16.78
C GLY A 110 -4.31 1.69 16.93
N LYS A 111 -3.59 0.63 16.55
CA LYS A 111 -2.13 0.54 16.67
C LYS A 111 -1.40 0.95 15.39
N MET A 112 -2.12 1.35 14.37
CA MET A 112 -1.61 1.86 13.11
C MET A 112 -2.32 3.18 12.78
N PRO A 113 -1.61 4.24 12.37
CA PRO A 113 -2.24 5.49 11.96
C PRO A 113 -3.27 5.25 10.83
N PRO A 114 -4.51 5.75 10.92
CA PRO A 114 -5.56 5.45 9.95
C PRO A 114 -5.17 5.82 8.51
N VAL A 115 -4.50 6.96 8.32
CA VAL A 115 -4.05 7.42 7.00
C VAL A 115 -3.07 6.44 6.38
N LEU A 116 -2.10 5.95 7.18
CA LEU A 116 -1.12 4.96 6.73
C LEU A 116 -1.79 3.62 6.41
N ALA A 117 -2.77 3.21 7.23
CA ALA A 117 -3.52 1.98 7.00
C ALA A 117 -4.32 2.03 5.68
N ILE A 118 -5.02 3.15 5.41
CA ILE A 118 -5.77 3.35 4.16
C ILE A 118 -4.81 3.33 2.98
N PHE A 119 -3.71 4.09 3.05
CA PHE A 119 -2.71 4.17 1.98
C PHE A 119 -2.12 2.78 1.66
N ASP A 120 -1.70 2.03 2.68
CA ASP A 120 -1.09 0.72 2.50
C ASP A 120 -2.08 -0.31 1.95
N LEU A 121 -3.30 -0.37 2.50
CA LEU A 121 -4.34 -1.30 2.04
C LEU A 121 -4.77 -1.01 0.61
N THR A 122 -4.84 0.26 0.21
CA THR A 122 -5.19 0.66 -1.16
C THR A 122 -4.08 0.31 -2.17
N ASN A 123 -2.81 0.49 -1.79
CA ASN A 123 -1.70 0.29 -2.72
C ASN A 123 -1.14 -1.15 -2.74
N ASN A 124 -1.30 -1.90 -1.66
CA ASN A 124 -0.68 -3.21 -1.48
C ASN A 124 -1.67 -4.37 -1.33
N SER A 125 -2.95 -4.05 -1.22
CA SER A 125 -4.02 -5.04 -1.07
C SER A 125 -5.20 -4.51 -1.87
N ASP A 126 -5.83 -5.27 -2.69
CA ASP A 126 -6.88 -4.89 -3.66
C ASP A 126 -8.11 -4.16 -3.05
N TYR A 127 -7.87 -3.35 -1.99
CA TYR A 127 -8.87 -2.49 -1.37
C TYR A 127 -8.99 -1.19 -2.15
N VAL A 128 -10.21 -0.86 -2.55
CA VAL A 128 -10.51 0.38 -3.26
C VAL A 128 -11.03 1.41 -2.27
N ASN A 129 -10.44 2.61 -2.28
CA ASN A 129 -11.00 3.73 -1.55
C ASN A 129 -12.26 4.23 -2.30
N ALA A 130 -13.44 3.92 -1.77
CA ALA A 130 -14.71 4.29 -2.38
C ALA A 130 -14.90 5.82 -2.58
N SER A 131 -14.13 6.65 -1.86
CA SER A 131 -14.14 8.11 -2.02
C SER A 131 -13.53 8.56 -3.36
N GLU A 132 -12.53 7.87 -3.87
CA GLU A 132 -11.93 8.17 -5.18
C GLU A 132 -12.84 7.75 -6.34
N PHE A 133 -13.65 6.71 -6.15
CA PHE A 133 -14.58 6.24 -7.18
C PHE A 133 -15.72 7.23 -7.47
N ARG A 134 -16.13 8.04 -6.48
CA ARG A 134 -17.19 9.06 -6.67
C ARG A 134 -16.72 10.25 -7.48
N LEU A 135 -15.44 10.62 -7.42
CA LEU A 135 -14.89 11.74 -8.19
C LEU A 135 -14.66 11.39 -9.65
N SER A 136 -14.47 10.11 -9.98
CA SER A 136 -14.28 9.67 -11.37
C SER A 136 -15.58 9.26 -12.08
N ALA A 137 -16.68 9.03 -11.33
CA ALA A 137 -17.98 8.64 -11.86
C ALA A 137 -18.90 9.83 -12.14
N GLU A 138 -18.69 10.99 -11.52
CA GLU A 138 -19.30 12.23 -11.99
C GLU A 138 -18.49 12.69 -13.20
N ALA A 139 -19.02 12.32 -14.39
CA ALA A 139 -18.56 12.94 -15.62
C ALA A 139 -18.53 14.46 -15.39
N ALA A 140 -17.36 15.05 -15.48
CA ALA A 140 -17.25 16.50 -15.45
C ALA A 140 -18.32 17.04 -16.41
N PRO A 141 -19.18 17.99 -15.96
CA PRO A 141 -20.16 18.57 -16.86
C PRO A 141 -19.41 19.00 -18.10
N GLU A 142 -19.88 18.56 -19.26
CA GLU A 142 -19.23 18.94 -20.53
C GLU A 142 -18.91 20.42 -20.46
N ALA A 143 -17.61 20.73 -20.49
CA ALA A 143 -17.15 22.08 -20.45
C ALA A 143 -17.76 22.78 -21.67
N LYS A 144 -18.82 23.56 -21.44
CA LYS A 144 -19.38 24.41 -22.48
C LYS A 144 -18.24 25.27 -22.96
N GLN A 145 -17.87 25.09 -24.22
CA GLN A 145 -16.92 26.02 -24.84
C GLN A 145 -17.59 27.39 -24.85
N ILE A 146 -17.17 28.24 -23.94
CA ILE A 146 -17.61 29.63 -23.86
C ILE A 146 -16.98 30.32 -25.08
N THR A 147 -17.79 30.91 -25.93
CA THR A 147 -17.31 31.66 -27.09
C THR A 147 -16.65 32.96 -26.66
N ALA A 148 -15.78 33.51 -27.50
CA ALA A 148 -15.09 34.77 -27.19
C ALA A 148 -16.06 35.90 -26.83
N GLU A 149 -17.23 35.94 -27.48
CA GLU A 149 -18.30 36.93 -27.22
C GLU A 149 -18.97 36.73 -25.84
N GLU A 150 -19.02 35.51 -25.32
CA GLU A 150 -19.53 35.23 -23.98
C GLU A 150 -18.50 35.61 -22.91
N TRP A 151 -17.20 35.49 -23.21
CA TRP A 151 -16.13 35.96 -22.31
C TRP A 151 -16.11 37.50 -22.19
N GLU A 152 -16.32 38.27 -23.29
CA GLU A 152 -16.40 39.74 -23.22
C GLU A 152 -17.54 40.16 -22.32
N LYS A 153 -18.70 39.52 -22.37
CA LYS A 153 -19.85 39.85 -21.49
C LYS A 153 -19.57 39.56 -20.01
N VAL A 154 -18.72 38.59 -19.71
CA VAL A 154 -18.34 38.26 -18.33
C VAL A 154 -17.30 39.27 -17.78
N ILE A 155 -16.43 39.76 -18.64
CA ILE A 155 -15.39 40.77 -18.27
C ILE A 155 -16.01 42.13 -18.06
N ASP A 156 -17.03 42.50 -18.85
CA ASP A 156 -17.71 43.79 -18.74
C ASP A 156 -18.79 43.83 -17.64
N ALA A 157 -19.13 42.68 -17.04
CA ALA A 157 -19.99 42.66 -15.87
C ALA A 157 -19.17 43.11 -14.64
N GLU A 158 -19.31 44.36 -14.24
CA GLU A 158 -18.77 44.83 -12.96
C GLU A 158 -19.25 43.89 -11.83
N PRO A 159 -18.36 43.34 -11.01
CA PRO A 159 -18.76 42.51 -9.89
C PRO A 159 -19.55 43.36 -8.89
N GLU A 160 -20.87 43.18 -8.80
CA GLU A 160 -21.63 43.76 -7.71
C GLU A 160 -21.01 43.27 -6.38
N ALA A 161 -20.45 44.19 -5.64
CA ALA A 161 -19.92 43.88 -4.32
C ALA A 161 -21.06 43.32 -3.45
N PRO A 162 -20.88 42.18 -2.80
CA PRO A 162 -21.92 41.61 -1.95
C PRO A 162 -22.30 42.61 -0.86
N LYS A 163 -23.59 42.93 -0.75
CA LYS A 163 -24.09 43.84 0.27
C LYS A 163 -23.98 43.14 1.64
N LEU A 164 -23.51 43.91 2.63
CA LEU A 164 -23.34 43.43 4.02
C LEU A 164 -24.62 42.79 4.60
N SER A 165 -25.79 43.12 4.05
CA SER A 165 -27.09 42.59 4.40
C SER A 165 -27.28 41.10 4.06
N ASP A 166 -26.42 40.56 3.19
CA ASP A 166 -26.55 39.15 2.71
C ASP A 166 -25.83 38.15 3.64
N PHE A 167 -25.05 38.66 4.59
CA PHE A 167 -24.41 37.87 5.63
C PHE A 167 -25.35 37.73 6.85
N LYS A 168 -26.17 36.70 6.87
CA LYS A 168 -26.85 36.28 8.11
C LYS A 168 -25.81 35.70 9.05
N LEU A 169 -25.43 36.44 10.09
CA LEU A 169 -24.76 35.89 11.25
C LEU A 169 -25.77 34.93 11.91
N SER A 170 -25.48 33.65 11.96
CA SER A 170 -26.22 32.69 12.75
C SER A 170 -25.91 32.95 14.23
N ASP A 171 -26.92 33.38 14.98
CA ASP A 171 -26.90 33.59 16.45
C ASP A 171 -26.92 32.26 17.23
N ASP A 172 -26.14 31.27 16.86
CA ASP A 172 -26.02 30.00 17.57
C ASP A 172 -24.70 29.90 18.34
N LEU A 173 -24.52 30.81 19.30
CA LEU A 173 -23.52 30.68 20.36
C LEU A 173 -24.16 31.14 21.68
N ASN A 174 -24.93 30.21 22.31
CA ASN A 174 -25.19 30.19 23.74
C ASN A 174 -25.32 28.75 24.22
#